data_06da995cefc7119f508d82269d1839f0
#
_entry.id   06da995cefc7119f508d82269d1839f0
#
_cell.length_a   1.000
_cell.length_b   1.000
_cell.length_c   1.000
_cell.angle_alpha   90.00
_cell.angle_beta   90.00
_cell.angle_gamma   90.00
#
_symmetry.space_group_name_H-M   'P 1'
#
loop_
_entity.id
_entity.type
_entity.pdbx_description
1 polymer ?
#
loop_
_entity_poly.entity_id
_entity_poly.type
_entity_poly.pdbx_seq_one_letter_code
_entity_poly.pdbx_strand_id
1 'polypeptide(L)'
;MLFRSKADYKTQLVKVADIIYLESAGEYVRLHIEGSSTITTLFRLKNMETSLPQESFMRVHRSYIVNLKRIASYTKGRIFLDNGEYIPLGENYKEAFLERFDK
;
A
#
# COMPACT_ATOMS: atom_id res chain seq x y z
N MET A 1 4.88 -1.66 -14.76
CA MET A 1 5.76 -2.31 -13.80
C MET A 1 5.05 -3.47 -13.12
N LEU A 2 5.74 -4.57 -12.94
CA LEU A 2 5.18 -5.76 -12.33
C LEU A 2 5.91 -6.07 -11.02
N PHE A 3 5.17 -6.54 -10.05
CA PHE A 3 5.71 -7.06 -8.80
C PHE A 3 5.58 -8.58 -8.79
N ARG A 4 6.63 -9.27 -8.36
CA ARG A 4 6.61 -10.74 -8.25
C ARG A 4 6.26 -11.14 -6.83
N SER A 5 5.09 -11.72 -6.67
CA SER A 5 4.65 -12.26 -5.39
C SER A 5 4.94 -13.74 -5.34
N LYS A 6 5.56 -14.20 -4.27
CA LYS A 6 5.82 -15.63 -4.05
C LYS A 6 4.98 -16.12 -2.89
N ALA A 7 4.11 -17.07 -3.18
CA ALA A 7 3.30 -17.75 -2.17
C ALA A 7 2.88 -19.10 -2.74
N ASP A 8 2.76 -20.10 -1.87
CA ASP A 8 2.25 -21.43 -2.24
C ASP A 8 2.96 -22.03 -3.46
N TYR A 9 4.28 -21.93 -3.51
CA TYR A 9 5.10 -22.47 -4.60
C TYR A 9 4.81 -21.85 -5.97
N LYS A 10 4.09 -20.75 -5.98
CA LYS A 10 3.82 -19.99 -7.20
C LYS A 10 4.53 -18.66 -7.17
N THR A 11 4.93 -18.19 -8.35
CA THR A 11 5.32 -16.81 -8.52
C THR A 11 4.20 -16.14 -9.31
N GLN A 12 3.55 -15.17 -8.68
CA GLN A 12 2.45 -14.44 -9.30
C GLN A 12 2.93 -13.05 -9.70
N LEU A 13 2.63 -12.65 -10.92
CA LEU A 13 2.99 -11.32 -11.41
C LEU A 13 1.82 -10.38 -11.16
N VAL A 14 2.09 -9.28 -10.49
CA VAL A 14 1.07 -8.29 -10.13
C VAL A 14 1.41 -6.96 -10.77
N LYS A 15 0.45 -6.36 -11.45
CA LYS A 15 0.65 -5.01 -12.00
C LYS A 15 0.69 -4.02 -10.84
N VAL A 16 1.78 -3.29 -10.73
CA VAL A 16 1.96 -2.33 -9.64
C VAL A 16 0.83 -1.29 -9.61
N ALA A 17 0.36 -0.86 -10.79
CA ALA A 17 -0.72 0.11 -10.88
C ALA A 17 -2.04 -0.40 -10.29
N ASP A 18 -2.24 -1.71 -10.21
CA ASP A 18 -3.46 -2.31 -9.66
C ASP A 18 -3.41 -2.45 -8.14
N ILE A 19 -2.27 -2.23 -7.53
CA ILE A 19 -2.14 -2.32 -6.07
C ILE A 19 -2.71 -1.04 -5.46
N ILE A 20 -3.72 -1.21 -4.60
CA ILE A 20 -4.38 -0.08 -3.93
C ILE A 20 -3.65 0.27 -2.65
N TYR A 21 -3.42 -0.73 -1.82
CA TYR A 21 -2.61 -0.55 -0.61
C TYR A 21 -2.05 -1.89 -0.16
N LEU A 22 -1.06 -1.82 0.72
CA LEU A 22 -0.40 -2.99 1.29
C LEU A 22 -0.55 -2.95 2.80
N GLU A 23 -0.73 -4.11 3.39
CA GLU A 23 -0.95 -4.25 4.81
C GLU A 23 -0.03 -5.33 5.36
N SER A 24 0.65 -5.04 6.48
CA SER A 24 1.47 -6.05 7.13
C SER A 24 0.60 -7.07 7.85
N ALA A 25 0.98 -8.34 7.76
CA ALA A 25 0.27 -9.44 8.40
C ALA A 25 1.31 -10.45 8.91
N GLY A 26 1.91 -10.17 10.06
CA GLY A 26 2.99 -10.97 10.61
C GLY A 26 4.21 -10.93 9.68
N GLU A 27 4.64 -12.09 9.21
CA GLU A 27 5.77 -12.20 8.28
C GLU A 27 5.37 -11.98 6.84
N TYR A 28 4.07 -11.77 6.60
CA TYR A 28 3.51 -11.60 5.26
C TYR A 28 3.05 -10.18 5.04
N VAL A 29 2.87 -9.85 3.78
CA VAL A 29 2.24 -8.60 3.36
C VAL A 29 1.05 -8.97 2.50
N ARG A 30 -0.09 -8.34 2.77
CA ARG A 30 -1.29 -8.48 1.94
C ARG A 30 -1.32 -7.34 0.94
N LEU A 31 -1.37 -7.71 -0.34
CA LEU A 31 -1.52 -6.76 -1.43
C LEU A 31 -3.00 -6.68 -1.77
N HIS A 32 -3.60 -5.52 -1.49
CA HIS A 32 -5.00 -5.28 -1.83
C HIS A 32 -5.06 -4.70 -3.22
N ILE A 33 -5.65 -5.44 -4.14
CA ILE A 33 -5.58 -5.20 -5.57
C ILE A 33 -6.95 -4.87 -6.15
N GLU A 34 -6.95 -4.15 -7.25
CA GLU A 34 -8.15 -3.82 -8.03
C GLU A 34 -9.01 -5.07 -8.24
N GLY A 35 -10.35 -4.91 -8.09
CA GLY A 35 -11.27 -6.03 -8.25
C GLY A 35 -11.45 -6.84 -6.98
N SER A 36 -11.08 -6.29 -5.84
CA SER A 36 -11.25 -6.90 -4.51
C SER A 36 -10.41 -8.16 -4.28
N SER A 37 -9.42 -8.40 -5.11
CA SER A 37 -8.48 -9.51 -4.90
C SER A 37 -7.47 -9.13 -3.84
N THR A 38 -7.07 -10.11 -3.04
CA THR A 38 -6.01 -9.93 -2.05
C THR A 38 -4.97 -11.02 -2.29
N ILE A 39 -3.72 -10.61 -2.40
CA ILE A 39 -2.60 -11.53 -2.58
C ILE A 39 -1.71 -11.40 -1.36
N THR A 40 -1.44 -12.55 -0.72
CA THR A 40 -0.55 -12.60 0.43
C THR A 40 0.82 -13.07 -0.06
N THR A 41 1.84 -12.30 0.26
CA THR A 41 3.21 -12.63 -0.15
C THR A 41 4.13 -12.64 1.06
N LEU A 42 5.13 -13.52 1.02
CA LEU A 42 6.14 -13.60 2.07
C LEU A 42 7.16 -12.49 1.85
N PHE A 43 6.92 -11.37 2.51
CA PHE A 43 7.74 -10.18 2.31
C PHE A 43 7.51 -9.26 3.52
N ARG A 44 8.47 -8.42 3.83
CA ARG A 44 8.30 -7.44 4.91
C ARG A 44 7.90 -6.11 4.33
N LEU A 45 7.01 -5.41 5.03
CA LEU A 45 6.53 -4.10 4.59
C LEU A 45 7.68 -3.12 4.38
N LYS A 46 8.68 -3.17 5.24
CA LYS A 46 9.88 -2.36 5.13
C LYS A 46 10.58 -2.54 3.79
N ASN A 47 10.65 -3.78 3.31
CA ASN A 47 11.30 -4.07 2.04
C ASN A 47 10.43 -3.64 0.86
N MET A 48 9.11 -3.65 1.05
CA MET A 48 8.18 -3.16 0.03
C MET A 48 8.34 -1.67 -0.21
N GLU A 49 8.66 -0.91 0.84
CA GLU A 49 8.88 0.52 0.70
C GLU A 49 9.93 0.85 -0.34
N THR A 50 11.00 0.05 -0.39
CA THR A 50 12.11 0.29 -1.31
C THR A 50 11.91 -0.38 -2.66
N SER A 51 11.06 -1.41 -2.73
CA SER A 51 10.82 -2.17 -3.96
C SER A 51 9.79 -1.53 -4.88
N LEU A 52 8.90 -0.70 -4.32
CA LEU A 52 7.84 -0.04 -5.10
C LEU A 52 8.25 1.37 -5.51
N PRO A 53 7.66 1.89 -6.59
CA PRO A 53 7.97 3.25 -7.04
C PRO A 53 7.70 4.29 -5.96
N GLN A 54 8.72 5.06 -5.59
CA GLN A 54 8.63 6.04 -4.52
C GLN A 54 7.68 7.19 -4.83
N GLU A 55 7.50 7.51 -6.10
CA GLU A 55 6.60 8.58 -6.51
C GLU A 55 5.14 8.16 -6.43
N SER A 56 4.85 6.87 -6.35
CA SER A 56 3.48 6.35 -6.34
C SER A 56 3.06 5.74 -5.00
N PHE A 57 4.00 5.24 -4.23
CA PHE A 57 3.70 4.54 -2.99
C PHE A 57 4.34 5.23 -1.79
N MET A 58 3.60 5.28 -0.69
CA MET A 58 4.08 5.92 0.52
C MET A 58 3.66 5.14 1.76
N ARG A 59 4.61 4.98 2.68
CA ARG A 59 4.29 4.42 3.99
C ARG A 59 3.48 5.46 4.75
N VAL A 60 2.30 5.09 5.25
CA VAL A 60 1.38 6.01 5.93
C VAL A 60 1.01 5.55 7.33
N HIS A 61 1.51 4.40 7.72
CA HIS A 61 1.25 3.80 9.02
C HIS A 61 2.28 2.69 9.19
N ARG A 62 2.57 2.31 10.43
CA ARG A 62 3.54 1.24 10.63
C ARG A 62 3.13 -0.08 9.94
N SER A 63 1.84 -0.23 9.67
CA SER A 63 1.31 -1.44 9.04
C SER A 63 0.77 -1.24 7.63
N TYR A 64 0.86 -0.04 7.07
CA TYR A 64 0.25 0.25 5.77
C TYR A 64 1.14 1.08 4.85
N ILE A 65 1.14 0.68 3.58
CA ILE A 65 1.69 1.47 2.47
C ILE A 65 0.53 1.71 1.51
N VAL A 66 0.39 2.92 1.00
CA VAL A 66 -0.72 3.27 0.12
C VAL A 66 -0.20 3.66 -1.27
N ASN A 67 -1.00 3.33 -2.28
CA ASN A 67 -0.79 3.86 -3.62
C ASN A 67 -1.44 5.24 -3.68
N LEU A 68 -0.61 6.27 -3.77
CA LEU A 68 -1.06 7.66 -3.74
C LEU A 68 -2.05 8.00 -4.86
N LYS A 69 -1.97 7.28 -5.97
CA LYS A 69 -2.86 7.49 -7.12
C LYS A 69 -4.25 6.89 -6.92
N ARG A 70 -4.45 6.13 -5.87
CA ARG A 70 -5.72 5.48 -5.59
C ARG A 70 -6.44 6.12 -4.39
N ILE A 71 -5.96 7.25 -3.91
CA ILE A 71 -6.57 7.97 -2.80
C ILE A 71 -7.70 8.85 -3.32
N ALA A 72 -8.90 8.70 -2.74
CA ALA A 72 -10.05 9.53 -3.07
C ALA A 72 -10.13 10.77 -2.18
N SER A 73 -9.86 10.61 -0.89
CA SER A 73 -9.91 11.71 0.08
C SER A 73 -9.15 11.31 1.34
N TYR A 74 -8.95 12.25 2.24
CA TYR A 74 -8.33 11.94 3.53
C TYR A 74 -8.78 12.93 4.60
N THR A 75 -8.69 12.47 5.85
CA THR A 75 -8.90 13.28 7.04
C THR A 75 -7.61 13.24 7.86
N LYS A 76 -7.64 13.79 9.06
CA LYS A 76 -6.45 13.78 9.93
C LYS A 76 -6.01 12.38 10.37
N GLY A 77 -6.89 11.42 10.37
CA GLY A 77 -6.57 10.08 10.85
C GLY A 77 -6.88 8.95 9.88
N ARG A 78 -7.42 9.26 8.72
CA ARG A 78 -7.83 8.23 7.75
C ARG A 78 -7.58 8.64 6.34
N ILE A 79 -7.27 7.63 5.53
CA ILE A 79 -7.10 7.79 4.09
C ILE A 79 -8.18 6.95 3.42
N PHE A 80 -9.02 7.58 2.62
CA PHE A 80 -10.12 6.91 1.91
C PHE A 80 -9.67 6.61 0.49
N LEU A 81 -9.89 5.37 0.09
CA LEU A 81 -9.42 4.87 -1.20
C LEU A 81 -10.55 4.87 -2.23
N ASP A 82 -10.21 4.83 -3.49
CA ASP A 82 -11.18 4.90 -4.57
C ASP A 82 -12.05 3.64 -4.70
N ASN A 83 -11.73 2.59 -3.97
CA ASN A 83 -12.56 1.37 -3.94
C ASN A 83 -13.56 1.37 -2.78
N GLY A 84 -13.65 2.46 -2.02
CA GLY A 84 -14.58 2.58 -0.89
C GLY A 84 -14.01 2.15 0.45
N GLU A 85 -12.84 1.58 0.47
CA GLU A 85 -12.17 1.20 1.72
C GLU A 85 -11.42 2.39 2.32
N TYR A 86 -10.99 2.26 3.57
CA TYR A 86 -10.11 3.24 4.19
C TYR A 86 -9.03 2.56 5.01
N ILE A 87 -7.92 3.26 5.20
CA ILE A 87 -6.81 2.80 6.04
C ILE A 87 -6.44 3.91 7.01
N PRO A 88 -5.83 3.58 8.14
CA PRO A 88 -5.44 4.61 9.09
C PRO A 88 -4.21 5.38 8.63
N LEU A 89 -4.16 6.65 8.96
CA LEU A 89 -2.97 7.48 8.79
C LEU A 89 -2.31 7.60 10.16
N GLY A 90 -1.14 7.00 10.30
CA GLY A 90 -0.43 6.97 11.55
C GLY A 90 0.10 8.33 11.98
N GLU A 91 0.14 8.56 13.29
CA GLU A 91 0.56 9.84 13.86
C GLU A 91 1.95 10.28 13.38
N ASN A 92 2.88 9.33 13.32
CA ASN A 92 4.25 9.62 12.92
C ASN A 92 4.41 9.82 11.41
N TYR A 93 3.35 9.61 10.66
CA TYR A 93 3.37 9.70 9.19
C TYR A 93 2.56 10.87 8.65
N LYS A 94 1.80 11.55 9.50
CA LYS A 94 0.91 12.63 9.09
C LYS A 94 1.63 13.79 8.41
N GLU A 95 2.69 14.25 9.02
CA GLU A 95 3.41 15.41 8.51
C GLU A 95 3.95 15.17 7.11
N ALA A 96 4.61 14.03 6.90
CA ALA A 96 5.16 13.68 5.61
C ALA A 96 4.07 13.48 4.56
N PHE A 97 2.93 12.87 4.97
CA PHE A 97 1.81 12.65 4.07
C PHE A 97 1.20 13.97 3.61
N LEU A 98 0.91 14.87 4.55
CA LEU A 98 0.31 16.17 4.24
C LEU A 98 1.26 17.00 3.37
N GLU A 99 2.55 16.90 3.61
CA GLU A 99 3.54 17.59 2.80
C GLU A 99 3.50 17.16 1.34
N ARG A 100 3.20 15.87 1.09
CA ARG A 100 3.06 15.35 -0.26
C ARG A 100 1.81 15.87 -0.97
N PHE A 101 0.73 16.08 -0.24
CA PHE A 101 -0.58 16.43 -0.82
C PHE A 101 -0.93 17.91 -0.78
N ASP A 102 -0.36 18.66 0.13
CA ASP A 102 -0.69 20.07 0.29
C ASP A 102 0.22 21.02 -0.50
N LYS A 103 0.98 20.47 -1.41
CA LYS A 103 1.86 21.27 -2.27
C LYS A 103 1.24 21.52 -3.62
#